data_fcf002923528c38e669ea28c833c6e35
#
_entry.id   fcf002923528c38e669ea28c833c6e35
#
_cell.length_a   1.000
_cell.length_b   1.000
_cell.length_c   1.000
_cell.angle_alpha   90.00
_cell.angle_beta   90.00
_cell.angle_gamma   90.00
#
_symmetry.space_group_name_H-M   'P 1'
#
loop_
_entity.id
_entity.type
_entity.pdbx_description
1 polymer ?
#
loop_
_entity_poly.entity_id
_entity_poly.type
_entity_poly.pdbx_seq_one_letter_code
_entity_poly.pdbx_strand_id
1 'polypeptide(L)'
;DKHWSRGLGDVYKRQSAEGDYHYALNFASVFRPPVILNVVNNQWAISTHANLASGSSTFADRGLAYDVPCLRVDGNDFLALYSVTDWARKRASAGLGATHIEVLTYRAGAHSSSDDPTRYRPSDEPDVWPGGDPIHRLRDHLISVGAWTEEKHKDLEDRIDSEVMAAYKEAVKFGDLAQGPYPSSDTIFTEVYSDVPWHLQEQWDEMNRLGGD
;
A
#
# COMPACT_ATOMS: atom_id res chain seq x y z
N ASP A 1 24.03 -4.84 18.13
CA ASP A 1 22.86 -5.21 17.30
C ASP A 1 22.47 -4.02 16.46
N LYS A 2 22.84 -4.05 15.17
CA LYS A 2 22.42 -3.02 14.22
C LYS A 2 20.99 -3.33 13.81
N HIS A 3 20.01 -2.66 14.40
CA HIS A 3 18.64 -2.64 13.92
C HIS A 3 18.57 -1.90 12.58
N TRP A 4 18.71 -2.63 11.50
CA TRP A 4 18.38 -2.10 10.17
C TRP A 4 16.86 -1.97 10.06
N SER A 5 16.34 -0.78 9.87
CA SER A 5 14.95 -0.59 9.54
C SER A 5 14.71 -1.25 8.17
N ARG A 6 13.87 -2.27 8.14
CA ARG A 6 13.48 -2.96 6.92
C ARG A 6 12.33 -2.15 6.32
N GLY A 7 12.64 -1.26 5.38
CA GLY A 7 11.62 -0.50 4.67
C GLY A 7 10.94 -1.39 3.62
N LEU A 8 9.62 -1.48 3.69
CA LEU A 8 8.78 -1.91 2.58
C LEU A 8 8.34 -0.63 1.85
N GLY A 9 8.68 -0.52 0.57
CA GLY A 9 8.21 0.57 -0.28
C GLY A 9 7.20 0.04 -1.28
N ASP A 10 5.94 0.48 -1.17
CA ASP A 10 4.91 0.17 -2.15
C ASP A 10 4.78 1.29 -3.17
N VAL A 11 4.84 0.92 -4.45
CA VAL A 11 4.69 1.84 -5.57
C VAL A 11 3.48 1.42 -6.38
N TYR A 12 2.51 2.31 -6.49
CA TYR A 12 1.37 2.08 -7.37
C TYR A 12 1.78 2.29 -8.84
N LYS A 13 1.08 1.65 -9.74
CA LYS A 13 1.37 1.59 -11.18
C LYS A 13 1.75 2.93 -11.82
N ARG A 14 1.02 4.04 -11.55
CA ARG A 14 1.33 5.37 -12.11
C ARG A 14 2.64 5.92 -11.56
N GLN A 15 2.91 5.72 -10.29
CA GLN A 15 4.16 6.14 -9.65
C GLN A 15 5.37 5.43 -10.27
N SER A 16 5.20 4.22 -10.83
CA SER A 16 6.28 3.52 -11.53
C SER A 16 6.70 4.18 -12.86
N ALA A 17 5.96 5.18 -13.35
CA ALA A 17 6.34 5.99 -14.51
C ALA A 17 7.07 7.28 -14.10
N GLU A 18 7.10 7.62 -12.80
CA GLU A 18 7.80 8.79 -12.27
C GLU A 18 9.32 8.53 -12.21
N GLY A 19 10.11 9.60 -12.33
CA GLY A 19 11.57 9.51 -12.29
C GLY A 19 12.10 8.92 -10.99
N ASP A 20 11.48 9.25 -9.87
CA ASP A 20 11.88 8.79 -8.53
C ASP A 20 11.88 7.26 -8.38
N TYR A 21 10.97 6.57 -9.07
CA TYR A 21 10.97 5.12 -9.11
C TYR A 21 12.25 4.56 -9.78
N HIS A 22 12.68 5.16 -10.88
CA HIS A 22 13.90 4.79 -11.57
C HIS A 22 15.14 5.12 -10.74
N TYR A 23 15.14 6.26 -10.05
CA TYR A 23 16.20 6.60 -9.10
C TYR A 23 16.28 5.60 -7.95
N ALA A 24 15.13 5.19 -7.39
CA ALA A 24 15.09 4.18 -6.34
C ALA A 24 15.70 2.84 -6.79
N LEU A 25 15.40 2.37 -8.00
CA LEU A 25 16.00 1.16 -8.56
C LEU A 25 17.53 1.32 -8.78
N ASN A 26 17.96 2.47 -9.30
CA ASN A 26 19.39 2.74 -9.49
C ASN A 26 20.14 2.77 -8.15
N PHE A 27 19.62 3.47 -7.14
CA PHE A 27 20.23 3.49 -5.80
C PHE A 27 20.18 2.11 -5.13
N ALA A 28 19.11 1.35 -5.32
CA ALA A 28 19.00 -0.02 -4.81
C ALA A 28 20.08 -0.94 -5.42
N SER A 29 20.39 -0.75 -6.69
CA SER A 29 21.50 -1.45 -7.37
C SER A 29 22.86 -1.08 -6.78
N VAL A 30 23.14 0.22 -6.66
CA VAL A 30 24.46 0.74 -6.24
C VAL A 30 24.75 0.44 -4.76
N PHE A 31 23.79 0.76 -3.88
CA PHE A 31 23.98 0.65 -2.42
C PHE A 31 23.60 -0.71 -1.85
N ARG A 32 22.90 -1.53 -2.62
CA ARG A 32 22.44 -2.88 -2.23
C ARG A 32 21.79 -2.93 -0.84
N PRO A 33 20.85 -2.00 -0.54
CA PRO A 33 20.19 -1.97 0.76
C PRO A 33 19.32 -3.23 0.96
N PRO A 34 19.06 -3.64 2.21
CA PRO A 34 18.22 -4.79 2.53
C PRO A 34 16.72 -4.42 2.45
N VAL A 35 16.24 -4.08 1.25
CA VAL A 35 14.85 -3.63 1.02
C VAL A 35 14.13 -4.51 0.00
N ILE A 36 12.80 -4.50 0.07
CA ILE A 36 11.92 -5.08 -0.95
C ILE A 36 11.15 -3.91 -1.58
N LEU A 37 11.27 -3.77 -2.90
CA LEU A 37 10.56 -2.77 -3.69
C LEU A 37 9.38 -3.44 -4.37
N ASN A 38 8.15 -3.08 -3.97
CA ASN A 38 6.94 -3.65 -4.54
C ASN A 38 6.31 -2.68 -5.55
N VAL A 39 5.90 -3.22 -6.70
CA VAL A 39 5.00 -2.53 -7.63
C VAL A 39 3.67 -3.24 -7.64
N VAL A 40 2.64 -2.60 -7.12
CA VAL A 40 1.27 -3.12 -7.14
C VAL A 40 0.64 -2.81 -8.49
N ASN A 41 0.70 -3.78 -9.39
CA ASN A 41 0.08 -3.69 -10.70
C ASN A 41 -1.39 -4.10 -10.63
N ASN A 42 -2.22 -3.16 -10.20
CA ASN A 42 -3.67 -3.34 -10.07
C ASN A 42 -4.45 -3.02 -11.36
N GLN A 43 -3.78 -2.99 -12.50
CA GLN A 43 -4.26 -2.72 -13.86
C GLN A 43 -4.73 -1.28 -14.12
N TRP A 44 -5.00 -0.46 -13.11
CA TRP A 44 -5.59 0.87 -13.28
C TRP A 44 -4.84 1.98 -12.55
N ALA A 45 -4.57 3.07 -13.24
CA ALA A 45 -4.13 4.34 -12.66
C ALA A 45 -5.24 5.36 -12.85
N ILE A 46 -6.14 5.47 -11.87
CA ILE A 46 -7.44 6.14 -11.97
C ILE A 46 -8.22 5.53 -13.16
N SER A 47 -8.33 6.25 -14.28
CA SER A 47 -9.01 5.84 -15.51
C SER A 47 -8.07 5.32 -16.61
N THR A 48 -6.76 5.28 -16.37
CA THR A 48 -5.77 4.83 -17.37
C THR A 48 -5.40 3.37 -17.14
N HIS A 49 -5.68 2.52 -18.13
CA HIS A 49 -5.33 1.10 -18.07
C HIS A 49 -3.80 0.87 -18.20
N ALA A 50 -3.33 -0.28 -17.67
CA ALA A 50 -1.92 -0.67 -17.64
C ALA A 50 -1.21 -0.61 -18.99
N ASN A 51 -1.86 -1.09 -20.04
CA ASN A 51 -1.30 -1.17 -21.39
C ASN A 51 -1.07 0.21 -22.05
N LEU A 52 -1.72 1.26 -21.54
CA LEU A 52 -1.53 2.64 -22.01
C LEU A 52 -0.42 3.37 -21.22
N ALA A 53 0.02 2.80 -20.09
CA ALA A 53 0.97 3.46 -19.20
C ALA A 53 2.39 2.89 -19.27
N SER A 54 2.60 1.73 -19.91
CA SER A 54 3.90 1.10 -20.06
C SER A 54 3.99 0.34 -21.37
N GLY A 55 5.10 0.54 -22.09
CA GLY A 55 5.44 -0.28 -23.26
C GLY A 55 6.09 -1.63 -22.89
N SER A 56 6.43 -1.85 -21.61
CA SER A 56 6.92 -3.13 -21.13
C SER A 56 5.77 -4.08 -20.84
N SER A 57 5.94 -5.36 -21.13
CA SER A 57 4.95 -6.40 -20.85
C SER A 57 4.75 -6.65 -19.35
N THR A 58 5.78 -6.36 -18.54
CA THR A 58 5.75 -6.44 -17.07
C THR A 58 6.43 -5.23 -16.45
N PHE A 59 6.04 -4.87 -15.23
CA PHE A 59 6.78 -3.88 -14.45
C PHE A 59 8.02 -4.49 -13.78
N ALA A 60 8.01 -5.79 -13.56
CA ALA A 60 9.16 -6.53 -13.03
C ALA A 60 10.41 -6.35 -13.91
N ASP A 61 10.27 -6.33 -15.24
CA ASP A 61 11.38 -6.19 -16.19
C ASP A 61 12.22 -4.94 -15.97
N ARG A 62 11.67 -3.91 -15.33
CA ARG A 62 12.40 -2.68 -15.00
C ARG A 62 13.54 -2.95 -14.02
N GLY A 63 13.40 -3.92 -13.11
CA GLY A 63 14.47 -4.34 -12.20
C GLY A 63 15.70 -4.86 -12.94
N LEU A 64 15.49 -5.56 -14.06
CA LEU A 64 16.58 -6.13 -14.87
C LEU A 64 17.51 -5.04 -15.43
N ALA A 65 16.97 -3.88 -15.82
CA ALA A 65 17.76 -2.78 -16.36
C ALA A 65 18.77 -2.21 -15.34
N TYR A 66 18.55 -2.47 -14.05
CA TYR A 66 19.39 -1.99 -12.94
C TYR A 66 20.12 -3.13 -12.22
N ASP A 67 20.12 -4.36 -12.76
CA ASP A 67 20.70 -5.55 -12.10
C ASP A 67 20.11 -5.80 -10.70
N VAL A 68 18.84 -5.44 -10.49
CA VAL A 68 18.09 -5.74 -9.27
C VAL A 68 17.26 -7.01 -9.52
N PRO A 69 17.46 -8.08 -8.74
CA PRO A 69 16.65 -9.29 -8.86
C PRO A 69 15.16 -8.96 -8.79
N CYS A 70 14.41 -9.47 -9.75
CA CYS A 70 12.98 -9.15 -9.87
C CYS A 70 12.13 -10.38 -10.08
N LEU A 71 10.87 -10.31 -9.60
CA LEU A 71 9.87 -11.35 -9.71
C LEU A 71 8.51 -10.72 -10.02
N ARG A 72 7.66 -11.46 -10.72
CA ARG A 72 6.24 -11.17 -10.86
C ARG A 72 5.45 -12.26 -10.16
N VAL A 73 4.48 -11.86 -9.32
CA VAL A 73 3.67 -12.78 -8.52
C VAL A 73 2.18 -12.47 -8.71
N ASP A 74 1.35 -13.50 -8.65
CA ASP A 74 -0.10 -13.34 -8.54
C ASP A 74 -0.44 -12.74 -7.17
N GLY A 75 -0.86 -11.47 -7.16
CA GLY A 75 -1.22 -10.74 -5.94
C GLY A 75 -2.53 -11.18 -5.31
N ASN A 76 -3.34 -11.96 -6.04
CA ASN A 76 -4.56 -12.56 -5.54
C ASN A 76 -4.33 -13.98 -4.97
N ASP A 77 -3.08 -14.46 -4.99
CA ASP A 77 -2.66 -15.69 -4.32
C ASP A 77 -1.83 -15.36 -3.07
N PHE A 78 -2.47 -15.42 -1.90
CA PHE A 78 -1.82 -15.12 -0.62
C PHE A 78 -0.57 -15.97 -0.36
N LEU A 79 -0.64 -17.27 -0.67
CA LEU A 79 0.47 -18.20 -0.40
C LEU A 79 1.64 -17.97 -1.36
N ALA A 80 1.37 -17.65 -2.61
CA ALA A 80 2.40 -17.27 -3.56
C ALA A 80 3.08 -15.96 -3.14
N LEU A 81 2.29 -14.93 -2.76
CA LEU A 81 2.81 -13.64 -2.29
C LEU A 81 3.63 -13.79 -1.01
N TYR A 82 3.15 -14.60 -0.05
CA TYR A 82 3.89 -14.92 1.16
C TYR A 82 5.25 -15.56 0.85
N SER A 83 5.26 -16.57 -0.03
CA SER A 83 6.48 -17.32 -0.39
C SER A 83 7.52 -16.42 -1.07
N VAL A 84 7.10 -15.57 -2.01
CA VAL A 84 7.97 -14.62 -2.71
C VAL A 84 8.52 -13.56 -1.75
N THR A 85 7.67 -13.04 -0.87
CA THR A 85 8.07 -12.04 0.12
C THR A 85 9.04 -12.62 1.14
N ASP A 86 8.83 -13.85 1.62
CA ASP A 86 9.76 -14.52 2.53
C ASP A 86 11.12 -14.79 1.86
N TRP A 87 11.12 -15.21 0.61
CA TRP A 87 12.35 -15.38 -0.16
C TRP A 87 13.11 -14.04 -0.30
N ALA A 88 12.43 -12.96 -0.68
CA ALA A 88 13.03 -11.63 -0.79
C ALA A 88 13.55 -11.13 0.55
N ARG A 89 12.80 -11.36 1.64
CA ARG A 89 13.23 -11.04 3.01
C ARG A 89 14.50 -11.79 3.41
N LYS A 90 14.59 -13.09 3.12
CA LYS A 90 15.77 -13.91 3.39
C LYS A 90 16.99 -13.38 2.63
N ARG A 91 16.84 -13.01 1.35
CA ARG A 91 17.88 -12.37 0.55
C ARG A 91 18.38 -11.08 1.18
N ALA A 92 17.45 -10.17 1.52
CA ALA A 92 17.76 -8.90 2.16
C ALA A 92 18.52 -9.10 3.48
N SER A 93 18.06 -10.05 4.32
CA SER A 93 18.69 -10.38 5.60
C SER A 93 20.09 -11.00 5.45
N ALA A 94 20.35 -11.67 4.33
CA ALA A 94 21.67 -12.25 4.01
C ALA A 94 22.65 -11.24 3.35
N GLY A 95 22.27 -9.96 3.23
CA GLY A 95 23.11 -8.93 2.60
C GLY A 95 23.20 -9.05 1.08
N LEU A 96 22.26 -9.76 0.44
CA LEU A 96 22.25 -9.97 -1.01
C LEU A 96 21.60 -8.79 -1.79
N GLY A 97 21.31 -7.69 -1.10
CA GLY A 97 20.76 -6.47 -1.68
C GLY A 97 19.25 -6.51 -1.86
N ALA A 98 18.74 -5.53 -2.60
CA ALA A 98 17.32 -5.33 -2.86
C ALA A 98 16.70 -6.43 -3.73
N THR A 99 15.39 -6.54 -3.65
CA THR A 99 14.56 -7.34 -4.58
C THR A 99 13.39 -6.48 -5.04
N HIS A 100 13.09 -6.52 -6.34
CA HIS A 100 11.95 -5.86 -6.95
C HIS A 100 10.85 -6.87 -7.23
N ILE A 101 9.62 -6.63 -6.75
CA ILE A 101 8.48 -7.53 -6.91
C ILE A 101 7.32 -6.79 -7.59
N GLU A 102 6.87 -7.30 -8.72
CA GLU A 102 5.59 -6.92 -9.30
C GLU A 102 4.49 -7.79 -8.74
N VAL A 103 3.56 -7.19 -8.01
CA VAL A 103 2.35 -7.82 -7.48
C VAL A 103 1.22 -7.58 -8.47
N LEU A 104 0.90 -8.61 -9.26
CA LEU A 104 -0.17 -8.55 -10.25
C LEU A 104 -1.51 -8.77 -9.56
N THR A 105 -2.37 -7.79 -9.59
CA THR A 105 -3.71 -7.83 -8.98
C THR A 105 -4.70 -6.99 -9.80
N TYR A 106 -5.89 -6.80 -9.28
CA TYR A 106 -6.93 -6.01 -9.91
C TYR A 106 -7.60 -5.06 -8.91
N ARG A 107 -7.76 -3.79 -9.28
CA ARG A 107 -8.53 -2.82 -8.48
C ARG A 107 -10.02 -3.01 -8.73
N ALA A 108 -10.72 -3.78 -7.90
CA ALA A 108 -12.14 -4.02 -8.03
C ALA A 108 -12.99 -2.76 -7.75
N GLY A 109 -12.68 -2.02 -6.71
CA GLY A 109 -13.41 -0.81 -6.32
C GLY A 109 -13.07 0.44 -7.15
N ALA A 110 -13.77 1.53 -6.86
CA ALA A 110 -13.46 2.87 -7.36
C ALA A 110 -12.09 3.35 -6.83
N HIS A 111 -11.48 4.32 -7.52
CA HIS A 111 -10.21 4.91 -7.08
C HIS A 111 -10.37 5.79 -5.83
N SER A 112 -11.47 6.52 -5.78
CA SER A 112 -11.84 7.40 -4.66
C SER A 112 -13.36 7.45 -4.52
N SER A 113 -13.85 8.11 -3.47
CA SER A 113 -15.29 8.29 -3.23
C SER A 113 -16.02 9.09 -4.32
N SER A 114 -15.29 9.90 -5.10
CA SER A 114 -15.80 10.70 -6.21
C SER A 114 -15.59 10.07 -7.58
N ASP A 115 -14.92 8.90 -7.66
CA ASP A 115 -14.65 8.21 -8.92
C ASP A 115 -15.83 7.32 -9.33
N ASP A 116 -16.19 7.40 -10.62
CA ASP A 116 -17.16 6.51 -11.25
C ASP A 116 -16.46 5.60 -12.26
N PRO A 117 -16.09 4.36 -11.88
CA PRO A 117 -15.35 3.47 -12.76
C PRO A 117 -16.15 3.01 -13.99
N THR A 118 -17.48 3.10 -14.00
CA THR A 118 -18.31 2.70 -15.13
C THR A 118 -18.06 3.57 -16.38
N ARG A 119 -17.44 4.74 -16.20
CA ARG A 119 -17.10 5.65 -17.27
C ARG A 119 -15.89 5.22 -18.11
N TYR A 120 -15.06 4.29 -17.60
CA TYR A 120 -13.81 3.90 -18.27
C TYR A 120 -13.55 2.39 -18.30
N ARG A 121 -14.38 1.58 -17.63
CA ARG A 121 -14.30 0.11 -17.69
C ARG A 121 -15.68 -0.53 -17.56
N PRO A 122 -15.87 -1.78 -18.04
CA PRO A 122 -17.07 -2.56 -17.80
C PRO A 122 -17.29 -2.79 -16.29
N SER A 123 -18.55 -2.77 -15.86
CA SER A 123 -18.89 -2.93 -14.43
C SER A 123 -18.63 -4.35 -13.91
N ASP A 124 -18.65 -5.33 -14.78
CA ASP A 124 -18.44 -6.77 -14.53
C ASP A 124 -16.96 -7.20 -14.66
N GLU A 125 -16.07 -6.31 -15.10
CA GLU A 125 -14.64 -6.63 -15.25
C GLU A 125 -14.00 -7.17 -13.96
N PRO A 126 -14.31 -6.66 -12.74
CA PRO A 126 -13.81 -7.23 -11.50
C PRO A 126 -14.19 -8.70 -11.28
N ASP A 127 -15.41 -9.08 -11.69
CA ASP A 127 -15.96 -10.41 -11.45
C ASP A 127 -15.34 -11.47 -12.37
N VAL A 128 -14.88 -11.04 -13.55
CA VAL A 128 -14.22 -11.92 -14.53
C VAL A 128 -12.70 -11.91 -14.44
N TRP A 129 -12.11 -11.17 -13.47
CA TRP A 129 -10.66 -11.16 -13.29
C TRP A 129 -10.14 -12.56 -12.94
N PRO A 130 -9.16 -13.11 -13.68
CA PRO A 130 -8.71 -14.50 -13.53
C PRO A 130 -8.20 -14.88 -12.15
N GLY A 131 -7.66 -13.92 -11.40
CA GLY A 131 -7.18 -14.12 -10.04
C GLY A 131 -8.30 -14.27 -9.00
N GLY A 132 -9.51 -13.83 -9.31
CA GLY A 132 -10.66 -13.80 -8.38
C GLY A 132 -10.42 -12.92 -7.16
N ASP A 133 -11.31 -13.03 -6.16
CA ASP A 133 -11.14 -12.38 -4.87
C ASP A 133 -10.10 -13.12 -4.02
N PRO A 134 -9.04 -12.46 -3.51
CA PRO A 134 -7.97 -13.11 -2.77
C PRO A 134 -8.43 -13.72 -1.43
N ILE A 135 -9.46 -13.14 -0.79
CA ILE A 135 -9.99 -13.62 0.48
C ILE A 135 -10.77 -14.91 0.26
N HIS A 136 -11.68 -14.91 -0.72
CA HIS A 136 -12.44 -16.11 -1.08
C HIS A 136 -11.51 -17.24 -1.55
N ARG A 137 -10.53 -16.93 -2.37
CA ARG A 137 -9.56 -17.91 -2.87
C ARG A 137 -8.77 -18.57 -1.75
N LEU A 138 -8.29 -17.79 -0.77
CA LEU A 138 -7.58 -18.34 0.39
C LEU A 138 -8.51 -19.15 1.28
N ARG A 139 -9.73 -18.65 1.56
CA ARG A 139 -10.75 -19.36 2.34
C ARG A 139 -11.02 -20.75 1.73
N ASP A 140 -11.37 -20.77 0.45
CA ASP A 140 -11.74 -21.99 -0.24
C ASP A 140 -10.58 -23.01 -0.28
N HIS A 141 -9.35 -22.52 -0.47
CA HIS A 141 -8.15 -23.36 -0.37
C HIS A 141 -8.00 -23.97 1.02
N LEU A 142 -8.07 -23.16 2.08
CA LEU A 142 -7.90 -23.63 3.47
C LEU A 142 -9.00 -24.62 3.87
N ILE A 143 -10.23 -24.44 3.39
CA ILE A 143 -11.33 -25.39 3.60
C ILE A 143 -11.04 -26.70 2.85
N SER A 144 -10.60 -26.62 1.60
CA SER A 144 -10.33 -27.80 0.78
C SER A 144 -9.24 -28.72 1.37
N VAL A 145 -8.26 -28.12 2.07
CA VAL A 145 -7.20 -28.88 2.75
C VAL A 145 -7.52 -29.21 4.22
N GLY A 146 -8.73 -28.90 4.69
CA GLY A 146 -9.19 -29.19 6.06
C GLY A 146 -8.57 -28.31 7.16
N ALA A 147 -7.89 -27.22 6.79
CA ALA A 147 -7.28 -26.29 7.76
C ALA A 147 -8.27 -25.24 8.28
N TRP A 148 -9.40 -25.04 7.62
CA TRP A 148 -10.43 -24.05 7.94
C TRP A 148 -11.83 -24.62 7.77
N THR A 149 -12.86 -23.94 8.30
CA THR A 149 -14.27 -24.31 8.13
C THR A 149 -15.12 -23.07 7.89
N GLU A 150 -16.30 -23.23 7.26
CA GLU A 150 -17.26 -22.14 7.05
C GLU A 150 -17.71 -21.52 8.40
N GLU A 151 -17.89 -22.34 9.43
CA GLU A 151 -18.26 -21.85 10.77
C GLU A 151 -17.19 -20.90 11.34
N LYS A 152 -15.91 -21.32 11.31
CA LYS A 152 -14.80 -20.47 11.72
C LYS A 152 -14.69 -19.19 10.90
N HIS A 153 -15.03 -19.27 9.62
CA HIS A 153 -15.02 -18.10 8.74
C HIS A 153 -16.07 -17.09 9.17
N LYS A 154 -17.29 -17.56 9.40
CA LYS A 154 -18.39 -16.74 9.89
C LYS A 154 -18.09 -16.09 11.25
N ASP A 155 -17.58 -16.87 12.21
CA ASP A 155 -17.17 -16.36 13.52
C ASP A 155 -16.10 -15.26 13.40
N LEU A 156 -15.16 -15.41 12.44
CA LEU A 156 -14.13 -14.43 12.15
C LEU A 156 -14.75 -13.13 11.58
N GLU A 157 -15.67 -13.23 10.63
CA GLU A 157 -16.37 -12.08 10.04
C GLU A 157 -17.14 -11.31 11.14
N ASP A 158 -17.96 -12.00 11.94
CA ASP A 158 -18.76 -11.39 13.00
C ASP A 158 -17.89 -10.66 14.05
N ARG A 159 -16.72 -11.24 14.37
CA ARG A 159 -15.74 -10.63 15.29
C ARG A 159 -15.09 -9.39 14.67
N ILE A 160 -14.65 -9.48 13.42
CA ILE A 160 -13.99 -8.36 12.72
C ILE A 160 -14.97 -7.20 12.53
N ASP A 161 -16.21 -7.47 12.14
CA ASP A 161 -17.24 -6.44 12.01
C ASP A 161 -17.46 -5.70 13.34
N SER A 162 -17.50 -6.43 14.45
CA SER A 162 -17.62 -5.84 15.77
C SER A 162 -16.43 -4.97 16.14
N GLU A 163 -15.20 -5.44 15.88
CA GLU A 163 -13.95 -4.70 16.14
C GLU A 163 -13.87 -3.43 15.27
N VAL A 164 -14.18 -3.53 13.98
CA VAL A 164 -14.17 -2.38 13.04
C VAL A 164 -15.20 -1.35 13.44
N MET A 165 -16.44 -1.79 13.79
CA MET A 165 -17.50 -0.86 14.23
C MET A 165 -17.15 -0.19 15.56
N ALA A 166 -16.49 -0.88 16.48
CA ALA A 166 -16.01 -0.26 17.71
C ALA A 166 -14.94 0.80 17.44
N ALA A 167 -13.95 0.48 16.61
CA ALA A 167 -12.90 1.43 16.21
C ALA A 167 -13.49 2.65 15.45
N TYR A 168 -14.44 2.42 14.56
CA TYR A 168 -15.15 3.50 13.86
C TYR A 168 -15.86 4.44 14.84
N LYS A 169 -16.61 3.89 15.80
CA LYS A 169 -17.31 4.69 16.84
C LYS A 169 -16.35 5.51 17.70
N GLU A 170 -15.16 5.00 17.96
CA GLU A 170 -14.12 5.79 18.64
C GLU A 170 -13.56 6.90 17.74
N ALA A 171 -13.29 6.59 16.48
CA ALA A 171 -12.77 7.58 15.54
C ALA A 171 -13.70 8.76 15.32
N VAL A 172 -15.02 8.52 15.18
CA VAL A 172 -15.99 9.62 14.98
C VAL A 172 -16.14 10.53 16.21
N LYS A 173 -15.65 10.14 17.39
CA LYS A 173 -15.62 11.04 18.56
C LYS A 173 -14.65 12.21 18.38
N PHE A 174 -13.67 12.09 17.50
CA PHE A 174 -12.76 13.17 17.13
C PHE A 174 -13.41 14.19 16.19
N GLY A 175 -14.67 13.98 15.82
CA GLY A 175 -15.46 14.88 15.00
C GLY A 175 -15.36 14.62 13.51
N ASP A 176 -16.07 15.45 12.77
CA ASP A 176 -16.04 15.50 11.32
C ASP A 176 -15.84 16.94 10.83
N LEU A 177 -15.70 17.13 9.51
CA LEU A 177 -15.45 18.44 8.91
C LEU A 177 -16.60 19.46 9.12
N ALA A 178 -17.79 19.01 9.51
CA ALA A 178 -18.97 19.86 9.69
C ALA A 178 -19.27 20.17 11.15
N GLN A 179 -18.96 19.24 12.07
CA GLN A 179 -19.44 19.32 13.47
C GLN A 179 -18.32 19.35 14.52
N GLY A 180 -17.04 19.14 14.13
CA GLY A 180 -15.93 19.05 15.07
C GLY A 180 -16.05 17.84 16.03
N PRO A 181 -15.28 17.80 17.12
CA PRO A 181 -14.33 18.81 17.57
C PRO A 181 -13.19 19.03 16.58
N TYR A 182 -12.82 20.27 16.39
CA TYR A 182 -11.67 20.60 15.56
C TYR A 182 -10.38 20.56 16.41
N PRO A 183 -9.25 20.10 15.85
CA PRO A 183 -7.96 20.23 16.52
C PRO A 183 -7.66 21.69 16.83
N SER A 184 -6.99 21.97 17.94
CA SER A 184 -6.46 23.31 18.21
C SER A 184 -5.47 23.70 17.13
N SER A 185 -5.43 24.99 16.75
CA SER A 185 -4.43 25.53 15.82
C SER A 185 -2.99 25.32 16.30
N ASP A 186 -2.76 25.15 17.59
CA ASP A 186 -1.46 24.81 18.18
C ASP A 186 -0.89 23.49 17.66
N THR A 187 -1.74 22.54 17.26
CA THR A 187 -1.30 21.24 16.74
C THR A 187 -0.47 21.35 15.46
N ILE A 188 -0.63 22.44 14.69
CA ILE A 188 0.19 22.75 13.52
C ILE A 188 1.68 22.84 13.89
N PHE A 189 1.99 23.28 15.12
CA PHE A 189 3.35 23.50 15.58
C PHE A 189 3.88 22.38 16.47
N THR A 190 3.00 21.67 17.20
CA THR A 190 3.38 20.75 18.28
C THR A 190 3.45 19.28 17.88
N GLU A 191 2.85 18.87 16.75
CA GLU A 191 2.72 17.43 16.41
C GLU A 191 3.85 16.88 15.53
N VAL A 192 4.75 17.71 14.99
CA VAL A 192 5.79 17.29 14.03
C VAL A 192 7.13 17.02 14.68
N TYR A 193 7.51 17.84 15.69
CA TYR A 193 8.82 17.79 16.33
C TYR A 193 8.70 17.58 17.83
N SER A 194 9.65 16.87 18.45
CA SER A 194 9.75 16.74 19.91
C SER A 194 10.02 18.10 20.56
N ASP A 195 10.84 18.92 19.92
CA ASP A 195 11.15 20.29 20.33
C ASP A 195 10.82 21.21 19.16
N VAL A 196 9.96 22.21 19.39
CA VAL A 196 9.54 23.13 18.33
C VAL A 196 10.74 23.94 17.84
N PRO A 197 11.12 23.87 16.55
CA PRO A 197 12.23 24.66 16.00
C PRO A 197 11.96 26.15 16.09
N TRP A 198 13.01 26.99 16.19
CA TRP A 198 12.90 28.44 16.39
C TRP A 198 11.99 29.13 15.36
N HIS A 199 12.05 28.74 14.09
CA HIS A 199 11.23 29.31 13.01
C HIS A 199 9.74 28.96 13.13
N LEU A 200 9.40 27.81 13.65
CA LEU A 200 8.01 27.46 13.96
C LEU A 200 7.53 28.13 15.23
N GLN A 201 8.42 28.35 16.22
CA GLN A 201 8.10 29.12 17.42
C GLN A 201 7.76 30.58 17.09
N GLU A 202 8.52 31.20 16.18
CA GLU A 202 8.21 32.56 15.70
C GLU A 202 6.84 32.63 15.01
N GLN A 203 6.50 31.66 14.17
CA GLN A 203 5.18 31.57 13.50
C GLN A 203 4.06 31.34 14.51
N TRP A 204 4.28 30.49 15.50
CA TRP A 204 3.32 30.24 16.57
C TRP A 204 3.07 31.46 17.42
N ASP A 205 4.13 32.19 17.82
CA ASP A 205 4.02 33.45 18.55
C ASP A 205 3.30 34.53 17.73
N GLU A 206 3.51 34.58 16.43
CA GLU A 206 2.79 35.48 15.51
C GLU A 206 1.30 35.12 15.41
N MET A 207 0.97 33.84 15.23
CA MET A 207 -0.42 33.37 15.21
C MET A 207 -1.14 33.78 16.50
N ASN A 208 -0.54 33.52 17.66
CA ASN A 208 -1.11 33.88 18.95
C ASN A 208 -1.31 35.42 19.14
N ARG A 209 -0.40 36.24 18.59
CA ARG A 209 -0.56 37.70 18.59
C ARG A 209 -1.70 38.18 17.69
N LEU A 210 -1.98 37.48 16.61
CA LEU A 210 -3.05 37.81 15.66
C LEU A 210 -4.42 37.29 16.10
N GLY A 211 -4.52 36.58 17.24
CA GLY A 211 -5.76 36.07 17.77
C GLY A 211 -6.24 34.80 17.03
N GLY A 212 -5.31 33.95 16.62
CA GLY A 212 -5.62 32.63 16.09
C GLY A 212 -6.20 31.76 17.21
N ASP A 213 -7.51 31.42 17.08
CA ASP A 213 -8.19 30.38 17.84
C ASP A 213 -8.06 29.02 17.13
#